data_3d0a9e2d709ca93c6a05f08c851c9123
#
_entry.id   3d0a9e2d709ca93c6a05f08c851c9123
#
_cell.length_a   1.000
_cell.length_b   1.000
_cell.length_c   1.000
_cell.angle_alpha   90.00
_cell.angle_beta   90.00
_cell.angle_gamma   90.00
#
_symmetry.space_group_name_H-M   'P 1'
#
loop_
_entity.id
_entity.type
_entity.pdbx_description
1 polymer ?
#
loop_
_entity_poly.entity_id
_entity_poly.type
_entity_poly.pdbx_seq_one_letter_code
_entity_poly.pdbx_strand_id
1 'polypeptide(L)'
;MTTSSRRIGRYVAFIPAHCKLEREFRTEMGKWLRASTYDMVYGDSLHPTNDKYEEPIQVLRPGWSPERLRGHCYVGDVVLATEELVARVGGADALCSLSPHHRALLLSEHASSVGRMPLFLYHAPWEYRFPSADLEAVKSHCLRTGINAQCYMNESGSGVVVERTQGTEPTVAVIIPTRGTEAEVRGKNCVLAAHAIAQLVEHSTFQNFEIIVVVDDATPADALQDIKNAAPGRVRIVPFDRPFNFAEKVNLGAAHTTADYLLLLNDDTEPSNPHLIQTMLSYFSDDTVGLVGPKLIYEDGSIQSAGHFFNPVPYDSYRGFPGNCAGAYNMLTVAREVSSVIAACALTPRHVFIEVGGLSTQFPGDYNDIDFALKMQLLGKRVLYTPYTDCFHFESKTRVAKLNPGHVALLGERWRDQLENETYGHPALQKYQVAWKANRPGQRSVDEAVGPTAPMASK
;
A
#
# COMPACT_ATOMS: atom_id res chain seq x y z
N MET A 1 -25.20 -0.18 19.63
CA MET A 1 -25.34 -1.65 19.72
C MET A 1 -24.63 -2.14 20.98
N THR A 2 -25.18 -3.09 21.70
CA THR A 2 -24.55 -3.63 22.91
C THR A 2 -23.41 -4.57 22.52
N THR A 3 -22.26 -4.41 23.14
CA THR A 3 -21.10 -5.33 23.02
C THR A 3 -20.94 -6.04 24.37
N SER A 4 -20.72 -7.34 24.35
CA SER A 4 -20.36 -8.11 25.55
C SER A 4 -18.87 -8.46 25.52
N SER A 5 -18.29 -8.65 26.70
CA SER A 5 -16.93 -9.18 26.82
C SER A 5 -16.97 -10.63 27.34
N ARG A 6 -16.03 -11.45 26.86
CA ARG A 6 -15.88 -12.84 27.28
C ARG A 6 -14.41 -13.21 27.43
N ARG A 7 -14.04 -13.77 28.56
CA ARG A 7 -12.69 -14.32 28.81
C ARG A 7 -12.44 -15.61 28.03
N ILE A 8 -11.31 -15.70 27.35
CA ILE A 8 -10.81 -16.88 26.63
C ILE A 8 -9.32 -17.05 26.94
N GLY A 9 -8.99 -17.85 27.93
CA GLY A 9 -7.64 -17.96 28.45
C GLY A 9 -7.15 -16.64 29.03
N ARG A 10 -6.02 -16.10 28.54
CA ARG A 10 -5.47 -14.79 28.92
C ARG A 10 -6.07 -13.62 28.14
N TYR A 11 -7.00 -13.88 27.21
CA TYR A 11 -7.61 -12.87 26.37
C TYR A 11 -9.04 -12.56 26.80
N VAL A 12 -9.45 -11.33 26.53
CA VAL A 12 -10.85 -10.87 26.58
C VAL A 12 -11.30 -10.67 25.13
N ALA A 13 -12.35 -11.37 24.72
CA ALA A 13 -13.00 -11.19 23.42
C ALA A 13 -14.15 -10.19 23.55
N PHE A 14 -14.19 -9.20 22.67
CA PHE A 14 -15.27 -8.21 22.58
C PHE A 14 -16.21 -8.64 21.45
N ILE A 15 -17.47 -8.92 21.81
CA ILE A 15 -18.44 -9.58 20.93
C ILE A 15 -19.70 -8.71 20.83
N PRO A 16 -19.91 -7.97 19.72
CA PRO A 16 -21.18 -7.28 19.47
C PRO A 16 -22.37 -8.23 19.41
N ALA A 17 -23.55 -7.73 19.76
CA ALA A 17 -24.77 -8.56 19.89
C ALA A 17 -25.20 -9.27 18.58
N HIS A 18 -24.83 -8.71 17.42
CA HIS A 18 -25.09 -9.32 16.11
C HIS A 18 -24.07 -10.41 15.73
N CYS A 19 -22.99 -10.58 16.50
CA CYS A 19 -21.94 -11.56 16.25
C CYS A 19 -22.14 -12.82 17.10
N LYS A 20 -21.79 -13.97 16.51
CA LYS A 20 -21.74 -15.26 17.23
C LYS A 20 -20.38 -15.88 17.02
N LEU A 21 -19.68 -16.22 18.12
CA LEU A 21 -18.40 -16.90 18.00
C LEU A 21 -18.56 -18.26 17.31
N GLU A 22 -17.61 -18.53 16.40
CA GLU A 22 -17.53 -19.82 15.72
C GLU A 22 -17.28 -20.96 16.72
N ARG A 23 -17.99 -22.08 16.52
CA ARG A 23 -17.91 -23.23 17.44
C ARG A 23 -17.00 -24.33 16.92
N GLU A 24 -16.96 -24.53 15.62
CA GLU A 24 -16.19 -25.60 14.98
C GLU A 24 -14.69 -25.46 15.18
N PHE A 25 -14.20 -24.23 15.19
CA PHE A 25 -12.76 -23.93 15.33
C PHE A 25 -12.32 -23.62 16.78
N ARG A 26 -13.15 -23.88 17.78
CA ARG A 26 -12.82 -23.57 19.19
C ARG A 26 -11.52 -24.19 19.67
N THR A 27 -11.28 -25.43 19.27
CA THR A 27 -10.07 -26.17 19.69
C THR A 27 -8.83 -25.58 19.07
N GLU A 28 -8.86 -25.32 17.77
CA GLU A 28 -7.76 -24.71 16.98
C GLU A 28 -7.53 -23.28 17.46
N MET A 29 -8.57 -22.49 17.61
CA MET A 29 -8.49 -21.13 18.17
C MET A 29 -7.85 -21.15 19.57
N GLY A 30 -8.28 -22.07 20.44
CA GLY A 30 -7.69 -22.22 21.77
C GLY A 30 -6.22 -22.63 21.75
N LYS A 31 -5.81 -23.49 20.83
CA LYS A 31 -4.39 -23.85 20.63
C LYS A 31 -3.59 -22.65 20.13
N TRP A 32 -4.11 -21.95 19.11
CA TRP A 32 -3.46 -20.78 18.54
C TRP A 32 -3.28 -19.68 19.57
N LEU A 33 -4.33 -19.33 20.34
CA LEU A 33 -4.27 -18.32 21.39
C LEU A 33 -3.30 -18.65 22.53
N ARG A 34 -3.16 -19.94 22.88
CA ARG A 34 -2.17 -20.36 23.90
C ARG A 34 -0.72 -20.24 23.40
N ALA A 35 -0.49 -20.48 22.13
CA ALA A 35 0.83 -20.34 21.51
C ALA A 35 1.16 -18.89 21.12
N SER A 36 0.15 -18.03 21.02
CA SER A 36 0.30 -16.64 20.59
C SER A 36 0.99 -15.77 21.64
N THR A 37 1.87 -14.90 21.19
CA THR A 37 2.51 -13.85 22.01
C THR A 37 1.90 -12.46 21.77
N TYR A 38 0.91 -12.35 20.88
CA TYR A 38 0.29 -11.07 20.55
C TYR A 38 -0.56 -10.53 21.69
N ASP A 39 -0.56 -9.20 21.82
CA ASP A 39 -1.40 -8.47 22.79
C ASP A 39 -2.83 -8.29 22.28
N MET A 40 -2.97 -7.99 20.99
CA MET A 40 -4.24 -7.86 20.30
C MET A 40 -4.32 -8.87 19.16
N VAL A 41 -5.48 -9.50 18.98
CA VAL A 41 -5.73 -10.51 17.95
C VAL A 41 -7.06 -10.24 17.27
N TYR A 42 -7.10 -10.39 15.94
CA TYR A 42 -8.31 -10.42 15.12
C TYR A 42 -8.26 -11.62 14.17
N GLY A 43 -9.36 -11.93 13.51
CA GLY A 43 -9.42 -13.05 12.58
C GLY A 43 -10.58 -12.93 11.61
N ASP A 44 -10.76 -13.98 10.81
CA ASP A 44 -11.73 -14.04 9.73
C ASP A 44 -13.17 -14.16 10.24
N SER A 45 -14.13 -13.92 9.37
CA SER A 45 -15.55 -14.08 9.69
C SER A 45 -16.33 -14.72 8.56
N LEU A 46 -17.44 -15.35 8.93
CA LEU A 46 -18.40 -15.97 8.04
C LEU A 46 -19.71 -15.19 8.04
N HIS A 47 -20.26 -14.96 6.86
CA HIS A 47 -21.48 -14.19 6.68
C HIS A 47 -22.50 -15.03 5.91
N PRO A 48 -23.52 -15.59 6.62
CA PRO A 48 -24.58 -16.34 5.96
C PRO A 48 -25.28 -15.51 4.88
N THR A 49 -25.60 -16.14 3.77
CA THR A 49 -26.45 -15.58 2.74
C THR A 49 -27.94 -15.73 3.11
N ASN A 50 -28.82 -15.08 2.37
CA ASN A 50 -30.26 -15.26 2.54
C ASN A 50 -30.74 -16.62 2.02
N ASP A 51 -29.95 -17.32 1.22
CA ASP A 51 -30.20 -18.67 0.76
C ASP A 51 -29.51 -19.69 1.68
N LYS A 52 -30.31 -20.48 2.40
CA LYS A 52 -29.81 -21.53 3.30
C LYS A 52 -29.01 -22.66 2.63
N TYR A 53 -29.06 -22.74 1.31
CA TYR A 53 -28.31 -23.72 0.51
C TYR A 53 -26.99 -23.14 -0.04
N GLU A 54 -26.78 -21.85 0.10
CA GLU A 54 -25.49 -21.23 -0.27
C GLU A 54 -24.49 -21.29 0.90
N GLU A 55 -23.23 -21.55 0.57
CA GLU A 55 -22.14 -21.46 1.52
C GLU A 55 -21.98 -20.03 2.05
N PRO A 56 -21.67 -19.85 3.34
CA PRO A 56 -21.41 -18.53 3.89
C PRO A 56 -20.27 -17.81 3.16
N ILE A 57 -20.43 -16.52 2.96
CA ILE A 57 -19.38 -15.68 2.38
C ILE A 57 -18.25 -15.52 3.39
N GLN A 58 -17.04 -15.79 2.94
CA GLN A 58 -15.84 -15.69 3.73
C GLN A 58 -15.26 -14.28 3.67
N VAL A 59 -15.04 -13.69 4.83
CA VAL A 59 -14.31 -12.43 4.98
C VAL A 59 -12.91 -12.74 5.50
N LEU A 60 -11.96 -12.93 4.57
CA LEU A 60 -10.55 -13.24 4.83
C LEU A 60 -9.80 -11.94 5.11
N ARG A 61 -9.39 -11.70 6.34
CA ARG A 61 -8.79 -10.43 6.72
C ARG A 61 -7.30 -10.37 6.42
N PRO A 62 -6.80 -9.23 5.89
CA PRO A 62 -5.37 -9.05 5.62
C PRO A 62 -4.54 -9.04 6.90
N GLY A 63 -3.22 -9.09 6.74
CA GLY A 63 -2.28 -8.89 7.83
C GLY A 63 -2.35 -7.50 8.46
N TRP A 64 -1.62 -7.31 9.55
CA TRP A 64 -1.68 -6.07 10.31
C TRP A 64 -1.19 -4.85 9.54
N SER A 65 -2.02 -3.84 9.47
CA SER A 65 -1.78 -2.59 8.75
C SER A 65 -2.36 -1.42 9.56
N PRO A 66 -1.58 -0.78 10.43
CA PRO A 66 -2.04 0.33 11.26
C PRO A 66 -2.50 1.53 10.43
N GLU A 67 -1.86 1.81 9.29
CA GLU A 67 -2.31 2.88 8.41
C GLU A 67 -3.70 2.60 7.84
N ARG A 68 -3.94 1.36 7.42
CA ARG A 68 -5.26 0.94 6.94
C ARG A 68 -6.34 1.03 8.02
N LEU A 69 -5.98 0.68 9.28
CA LEU A 69 -6.94 0.76 10.38
C LEU A 69 -7.42 2.18 10.62
N ARG A 70 -6.59 3.21 10.42
CA ARG A 70 -7.01 4.62 10.49
C ARG A 70 -8.08 4.95 9.46
N GLY A 71 -7.98 4.37 8.26
CA GLY A 71 -8.95 4.59 7.19
C GLY A 71 -10.21 3.74 7.29
N HIS A 72 -10.09 2.50 7.78
CA HIS A 72 -11.19 1.52 7.73
C HIS A 72 -11.01 0.41 8.77
N CYS A 73 -12.08 0.06 9.49
CA CYS A 73 -12.06 -1.01 10.50
C CYS A 73 -12.01 -2.41 9.84
N TYR A 74 -10.97 -2.71 9.10
CA TYR A 74 -10.82 -3.98 8.39
C TYR A 74 -10.61 -5.18 9.32
N VAL A 75 -10.18 -4.97 10.55
CA VAL A 75 -9.98 -6.03 11.56
C VAL A 75 -11.28 -6.69 12.01
N GLY A 76 -12.43 -6.06 11.72
CA GLY A 76 -13.76 -6.60 11.97
C GLY A 76 -14.34 -6.23 13.32
N ASP A 77 -15.51 -6.82 13.61
CA ASP A 77 -16.30 -6.54 14.81
C ASP A 77 -15.73 -7.17 16.08
N VAL A 78 -15.17 -8.38 15.94
CA VAL A 78 -14.66 -9.16 17.07
C VAL A 78 -13.16 -9.08 17.11
N VAL A 79 -12.65 -8.48 18.18
CA VAL A 79 -11.22 -8.45 18.50
C VAL A 79 -11.01 -9.06 19.90
N LEU A 80 -9.83 -9.64 20.07
CA LEU A 80 -9.37 -10.20 21.35
C LEU A 80 -8.17 -9.39 21.82
N ALA A 81 -8.10 -9.11 23.10
CA ALA A 81 -6.95 -8.43 23.71
C ALA A 81 -6.58 -9.11 25.01
N THR A 82 -5.30 -9.09 25.36
CA THR A 82 -4.83 -9.64 26.66
C THR A 82 -5.48 -8.86 27.81
N GLU A 83 -5.70 -9.53 28.94
CA GLU A 83 -6.24 -8.88 30.14
C GLU A 83 -5.39 -7.69 30.58
N GLU A 84 -4.07 -7.78 30.41
CA GLU A 84 -3.14 -6.70 30.72
C GLU A 84 -3.37 -5.49 29.82
N LEU A 85 -3.53 -5.69 28.52
CA LEU A 85 -3.84 -4.62 27.58
C LEU A 85 -5.21 -4.00 27.89
N VAL A 86 -6.23 -4.80 28.13
CA VAL A 86 -7.57 -4.34 28.49
C VAL A 86 -7.54 -3.50 29.78
N ALA A 87 -6.83 -3.93 30.82
CA ALA A 87 -6.68 -3.17 32.05
C ALA A 87 -5.98 -1.82 31.81
N ARG A 88 -4.96 -1.79 30.96
CA ARG A 88 -4.19 -0.58 30.61
C ARG A 88 -5.04 0.49 29.95
N VAL A 89 -6.04 0.10 29.16
CA VAL A 89 -6.89 1.03 28.37
C VAL A 89 -8.26 1.30 28.99
N GLY A 90 -8.43 1.06 30.30
CA GLY A 90 -9.64 1.45 31.05
C GLY A 90 -10.62 0.31 31.35
N GLY A 91 -10.27 -0.93 31.01
CA GLY A 91 -11.06 -2.11 31.38
C GLY A 91 -12.14 -2.51 30.38
N ALA A 92 -12.71 -3.70 30.60
CA ALA A 92 -13.63 -4.32 29.63
C ALA A 92 -14.93 -3.53 29.45
N ASP A 93 -15.49 -2.95 30.52
CA ASP A 93 -16.76 -2.22 30.46
C ASP A 93 -16.63 -0.93 29.62
N ALA A 94 -15.54 -0.20 29.80
CA ALA A 94 -15.25 0.98 29.00
C ALA A 94 -15.13 0.61 27.51
N LEU A 95 -14.37 -0.44 27.19
CA LEU A 95 -14.19 -0.90 25.82
C LEU A 95 -15.48 -1.45 25.17
N CYS A 96 -16.38 -2.06 25.96
CA CYS A 96 -17.69 -2.53 25.47
C CYS A 96 -18.60 -1.37 25.01
N SER A 97 -18.42 -0.17 25.55
CA SER A 97 -19.21 1.01 25.17
C SER A 97 -18.78 1.64 23.83
N LEU A 98 -17.58 1.31 23.33
CA LEU A 98 -17.00 1.86 22.12
C LEU A 98 -17.51 1.16 20.86
N SER A 99 -17.51 1.88 19.73
CA SER A 99 -17.67 1.27 18.41
C SER A 99 -16.53 0.26 18.14
N PRO A 100 -16.74 -0.75 17.27
CA PRO A 100 -15.67 -1.68 16.90
C PRO A 100 -14.41 -0.97 16.41
N HIS A 101 -14.56 0.08 15.59
CA HIS A 101 -13.43 0.85 15.05
C HIS A 101 -12.68 1.59 16.15
N HIS A 102 -13.41 2.31 17.03
CA HIS A 102 -12.80 3.03 18.16
C HIS A 102 -12.05 2.07 19.09
N ARG A 103 -12.67 0.93 19.42
CA ARG A 103 -12.05 -0.11 20.24
C ARG A 103 -10.77 -0.64 19.63
N ALA A 104 -10.79 -0.96 18.33
CA ALA A 104 -9.62 -1.48 17.62
C ALA A 104 -8.46 -0.45 17.60
N LEU A 105 -8.76 0.84 17.33
CA LEU A 105 -7.79 1.92 17.37
C LEU A 105 -7.19 2.07 18.77
N LEU A 106 -8.02 2.16 19.80
CA LEU A 106 -7.56 2.37 21.18
C LEU A 106 -6.70 1.20 21.69
N LEU A 107 -7.11 -0.04 21.40
CA LEU A 107 -6.30 -1.22 21.74
C LEU A 107 -4.96 -1.22 21.01
N SER A 108 -4.95 -0.87 19.72
CA SER A 108 -3.73 -0.86 18.90
C SER A 108 -2.72 0.22 19.32
N GLU A 109 -3.17 1.33 19.91
CA GLU A 109 -2.30 2.41 20.45
C GLU A 109 -1.40 1.91 21.59
N HIS A 110 -1.87 0.90 22.33
CA HIS A 110 -1.22 0.39 23.53
C HIS A 110 -0.71 -1.05 23.40
N ALA A 111 -1.01 -1.73 22.29
CA ALA A 111 -0.53 -3.07 22.02
C ALA A 111 0.94 -3.04 21.57
N SER A 112 1.79 -3.86 22.18
CA SER A 112 3.16 -4.06 21.70
C SER A 112 3.20 -4.94 20.45
N SER A 113 2.17 -5.75 20.22
CA SER A 113 2.05 -6.63 19.07
C SER A 113 0.60 -6.92 18.72
N VAL A 114 0.30 -6.91 17.40
CA VAL A 114 -1.01 -7.22 16.87
C VAL A 114 -0.90 -8.36 15.86
N GLY A 115 -1.70 -9.40 16.06
CA GLY A 115 -1.67 -10.60 15.23
C GLY A 115 -2.99 -10.89 14.54
N ARG A 116 -2.89 -11.37 13.29
CA ARG A 116 -4.02 -11.98 12.61
C ARG A 116 -4.02 -13.47 12.86
N MET A 117 -5.12 -14.02 13.36
CA MET A 117 -5.39 -15.44 13.41
C MET A 117 -6.08 -15.86 12.10
N PRO A 118 -5.47 -16.70 11.25
CA PRO A 118 -6.06 -17.09 9.97
C PRO A 118 -7.13 -18.18 10.15
N LEU A 119 -8.08 -17.94 11.04
CA LEU A 119 -9.21 -18.80 11.36
C LEU A 119 -10.49 -17.96 11.45
N PHE A 120 -11.63 -18.58 11.15
CA PHE A 120 -12.91 -17.93 11.33
C PHE A 120 -13.23 -17.81 12.81
N LEU A 121 -13.32 -16.58 13.30
CA LEU A 121 -13.62 -16.27 14.70
C LEU A 121 -15.11 -16.24 14.99
N TYR A 122 -15.90 -15.73 14.03
CA TYR A 122 -17.29 -15.42 14.27
C TYR A 122 -18.14 -15.44 12.99
N HIS A 123 -19.44 -15.56 13.22
CA HIS A 123 -20.48 -15.29 12.23
C HIS A 123 -21.15 -13.95 12.52
N ALA A 124 -21.52 -13.22 11.48
CA ALA A 124 -22.38 -12.04 11.55
C ALA A 124 -23.24 -11.95 10.28
N PRO A 125 -24.43 -11.31 10.29
CA PRO A 125 -25.20 -11.03 9.09
C PRO A 125 -24.37 -10.24 8.06
N TRP A 126 -24.72 -10.39 6.78
CA TRP A 126 -23.95 -9.80 5.67
C TRP A 126 -23.79 -8.29 5.75
N GLU A 127 -24.79 -7.56 6.20
CA GLU A 127 -24.79 -6.12 6.41
C GLU A 127 -23.70 -5.66 7.40
N TYR A 128 -23.25 -6.55 8.29
CA TYR A 128 -22.18 -6.30 9.27
C TYR A 128 -20.82 -6.86 8.86
N ARG A 129 -20.61 -7.18 7.58
CA ARG A 129 -19.32 -7.72 7.10
C ARG A 129 -18.14 -6.80 7.36
N PHE A 130 -18.40 -5.48 7.36
CA PHE A 130 -17.45 -4.45 7.73
C PHE A 130 -18.06 -3.51 8.75
N PRO A 131 -17.41 -3.30 9.90
CA PRO A 131 -17.80 -2.23 10.81
C PRO A 131 -17.71 -0.89 10.09
N SER A 132 -18.65 -0.01 10.37
CA SER A 132 -18.62 1.36 9.85
C SER A 132 -17.34 2.07 10.28
N ALA A 133 -16.75 2.85 9.39
CA ALA A 133 -15.68 3.76 9.74
C ALA A 133 -16.21 4.80 10.75
N ASP A 134 -15.44 5.05 11.80
CA ASP A 134 -15.82 5.96 12.89
C ASP A 134 -14.89 7.18 12.84
N LEU A 135 -15.38 8.26 12.24
CA LEU A 135 -14.63 9.49 12.02
C LEU A 135 -14.14 10.11 13.35
N GLU A 136 -14.99 10.13 14.36
CA GLU A 136 -14.63 10.73 15.66
C GLU A 136 -13.62 9.87 16.41
N ALA A 137 -13.69 8.55 16.24
CA ALA A 137 -12.68 7.65 16.77
C ALA A 137 -11.31 7.89 16.12
N VAL A 138 -11.28 8.09 14.78
CA VAL A 138 -10.03 8.37 14.04
C VAL A 138 -9.46 9.73 14.43
N LYS A 139 -10.27 10.78 14.53
CA LYS A 139 -9.83 12.09 15.01
C LYS A 139 -9.21 11.99 16.42
N SER A 140 -9.89 11.31 17.32
CA SER A 140 -9.42 11.09 18.68
C SER A 140 -8.11 10.27 18.72
N HIS A 141 -8.00 9.25 17.84
CA HIS A 141 -6.78 8.47 17.66
C HIS A 141 -5.61 9.35 17.21
N CYS A 142 -5.81 10.17 16.17
CA CYS A 142 -4.78 11.07 15.68
C CYS A 142 -4.29 12.03 16.76
N LEU A 143 -5.21 12.60 17.55
CA LEU A 143 -4.85 13.48 18.68
C LEU A 143 -4.02 12.74 19.74
N ARG A 144 -4.42 11.53 20.16
CA ARG A 144 -3.70 10.75 21.19
C ARG A 144 -2.33 10.29 20.70
N THR A 145 -2.19 10.00 19.41
CA THR A 145 -0.92 9.50 18.82
C THR A 145 -0.04 10.63 18.25
N GLY A 146 -0.45 11.90 18.39
CA GLY A 146 0.33 13.04 17.91
C GLY A 146 0.35 13.20 16.38
N ILE A 147 -0.59 12.56 15.66
CA ILE A 147 -0.72 12.72 14.21
C ILE A 147 -1.47 14.01 13.92
N ASN A 148 -0.73 15.02 13.42
CA ASN A 148 -1.34 16.27 12.98
C ASN A 148 -2.02 16.06 11.60
N ALA A 149 -3.34 15.94 11.58
CA ALA A 149 -4.10 15.66 10.37
C ALA A 149 -5.51 16.24 10.42
N GLN A 150 -6.05 16.55 9.25
CA GLN A 150 -7.47 16.71 9.05
C GLN A 150 -8.08 15.33 8.72
N CYS A 151 -9.20 15.01 9.37
CA CYS A 151 -9.88 13.73 9.16
C CYS A 151 -11.31 13.99 8.66
N TYR A 152 -11.68 13.33 7.57
CA TYR A 152 -13.02 13.42 6.97
C TYR A 152 -13.42 12.10 6.29
N MET A 153 -14.71 11.89 6.07
CA MET A 153 -15.18 10.71 5.35
C MET A 153 -14.82 10.84 3.87
N ASN A 154 -14.39 9.74 3.25
CA ASN A 154 -14.24 9.70 1.80
C ASN A 154 -15.60 9.86 1.09
N GLU A 155 -15.58 10.11 -0.22
CA GLU A 155 -16.80 10.36 -1.02
C GLU A 155 -17.83 9.23 -0.92
N SER A 156 -17.40 7.98 -0.83
CA SER A 156 -18.30 6.82 -0.69
C SER A 156 -18.86 6.63 0.72
N GLY A 157 -18.40 7.40 1.72
CA GLY A 157 -18.75 7.22 3.11
C GLY A 157 -18.25 5.91 3.74
N SER A 158 -17.39 5.19 3.06
CA SER A 158 -16.93 3.86 3.47
C SER A 158 -15.61 3.85 4.25
N GLY A 159 -14.90 4.97 4.27
CA GLY A 159 -13.60 5.12 4.93
C GLY A 159 -13.32 6.54 5.37
N VAL A 160 -12.33 6.70 6.25
CA VAL A 160 -11.84 8.00 6.70
C VAL A 160 -10.54 8.31 5.98
N VAL A 161 -10.46 9.51 5.41
CA VAL A 161 -9.21 10.10 4.91
C VAL A 161 -8.50 10.76 6.08
N VAL A 162 -7.22 10.45 6.26
CA VAL A 162 -6.33 11.09 7.24
C VAL A 162 -5.33 11.91 6.45
N GLU A 163 -5.67 13.17 6.22
CA GLU A 163 -4.84 14.12 5.50
C GLU A 163 -3.87 14.78 6.48
N ARG A 164 -2.62 14.30 6.48
CA ARG A 164 -1.59 14.78 7.40
C ARG A 164 -1.08 16.14 6.97
N THR A 165 -0.85 17.01 7.95
CA THR A 165 -0.22 18.32 7.74
C THR A 165 1.27 18.20 7.98
N GLN A 166 2.06 18.62 7.00
CA GLN A 166 3.51 18.71 7.16
C GLN A 166 3.91 19.99 7.87
N GLY A 167 4.82 19.88 8.83
CA GLY A 167 5.31 21.04 9.61
C GLY A 167 6.45 21.82 8.96
N THR A 168 7.14 21.24 7.96
CA THR A 168 8.29 21.84 7.25
C THR A 168 8.17 21.55 5.75
N GLU A 169 8.77 22.38 4.92
CA GLU A 169 8.93 22.10 3.47
C GLU A 169 10.33 21.52 3.21
N PRO A 170 10.49 20.18 3.25
CA PRO A 170 11.77 19.55 2.98
C PRO A 170 12.14 19.71 1.51
N THR A 171 13.41 19.48 1.22
CA THR A 171 13.90 19.46 -0.17
C THR A 171 13.65 18.08 -0.80
N VAL A 172 13.22 18.05 -2.08
CA VAL A 172 13.00 16.82 -2.85
C VAL A 172 13.86 16.81 -4.11
N ALA A 173 14.57 15.71 -4.35
CA ALA A 173 15.19 15.48 -5.64
C ALA A 173 14.35 14.50 -6.45
N VAL A 174 13.86 14.93 -7.60
CA VAL A 174 13.16 14.09 -8.57
C VAL A 174 14.20 13.45 -9.50
N ILE A 175 14.32 12.12 -9.44
CA ILE A 175 15.31 11.37 -10.20
C ILE A 175 14.63 10.69 -11.38
N ILE A 176 15.00 11.07 -12.60
CA ILE A 176 14.42 10.56 -13.84
C ILE A 176 15.52 9.89 -14.67
N PRO A 177 15.60 8.54 -14.67
CA PRO A 177 16.46 7.82 -15.60
C PRO A 177 15.81 7.78 -16.98
N THR A 178 16.53 8.18 -18.03
CA THR A 178 16.00 8.18 -19.40
C THR A 178 17.10 7.90 -20.43
N ARG A 179 16.70 7.56 -21.64
CA ARG A 179 17.53 7.54 -22.85
C ARG A 179 17.01 8.51 -23.92
N GLY A 180 16.08 9.40 -23.54
CA GLY A 180 15.49 10.38 -24.46
C GLY A 180 14.50 9.76 -25.44
N THR A 181 13.78 8.71 -25.05
CA THR A 181 12.81 8.05 -25.92
C THR A 181 11.67 8.99 -26.27
N GLU A 182 11.33 9.04 -27.58
CA GLU A 182 10.11 9.64 -28.08
C GLU A 182 9.01 8.60 -28.19
N ALA A 183 7.80 8.97 -27.80
CA ALA A 183 6.61 8.16 -27.98
C ALA A 183 5.34 9.02 -28.05
N GLU A 184 4.27 8.42 -28.53
CA GLU A 184 2.96 9.04 -28.52
C GLU A 184 2.33 8.93 -27.11
N VAL A 185 1.98 10.10 -26.56
CA VAL A 185 1.23 10.25 -25.32
C VAL A 185 0.00 11.09 -25.63
N ARG A 186 -1.19 10.56 -25.35
CA ARG A 186 -2.48 11.22 -25.60
C ARG A 186 -2.61 11.79 -27.02
N GLY A 187 -2.12 11.05 -28.03
CA GLY A 187 -2.18 11.45 -29.44
C GLY A 187 -1.11 12.47 -29.88
N LYS A 188 -0.11 12.79 -29.04
CA LYS A 188 1.00 13.71 -29.36
C LYS A 188 2.33 12.98 -29.21
N ASN A 189 3.19 13.08 -30.24
CA ASN A 189 4.55 12.59 -30.13
C ASN A 189 5.40 13.57 -29.30
N CYS A 190 6.12 13.08 -28.30
CA CYS A 190 6.95 13.87 -27.42
C CYS A 190 8.12 13.06 -26.84
N VAL A 191 9.16 13.73 -26.39
CA VAL A 191 10.21 13.15 -25.56
C VAL A 191 9.61 12.89 -24.19
N LEU A 192 9.51 11.61 -23.78
CA LEU A 192 8.79 11.19 -22.58
C LEU A 192 9.27 11.89 -21.32
N ALA A 193 10.59 11.95 -21.09
CA ALA A 193 11.16 12.65 -19.94
C ALA A 193 10.82 14.15 -19.93
N ALA A 194 10.80 14.82 -21.09
CA ALA A 194 10.41 16.22 -21.17
C ALA A 194 8.93 16.41 -20.84
N HIS A 195 8.06 15.50 -21.31
CA HIS A 195 6.64 15.49 -20.97
C HIS A 195 6.43 15.32 -19.45
N ALA A 196 7.04 14.29 -18.83
CA ALA A 196 6.93 14.05 -17.39
C ALA A 196 7.37 15.26 -16.55
N ILE A 197 8.49 15.90 -16.93
CA ILE A 197 9.01 17.10 -16.27
C ILE A 197 8.02 18.27 -16.41
N ALA A 198 7.53 18.52 -17.63
CA ALA A 198 6.61 19.62 -17.88
C ALA A 198 5.32 19.46 -17.06
N GLN A 199 4.73 18.25 -17.02
CA GLN A 199 3.53 17.96 -16.24
C GLN A 199 3.77 18.14 -14.74
N LEU A 200 4.90 17.67 -14.23
CA LEU A 200 5.23 17.86 -12.81
C LEU A 200 5.37 19.35 -12.45
N VAL A 201 6.09 20.12 -13.27
CA VAL A 201 6.36 21.54 -12.99
C VAL A 201 5.11 22.39 -13.14
N GLU A 202 4.28 22.10 -14.14
CA GLU A 202 3.05 22.84 -14.41
C GLU A 202 1.98 22.62 -13.32
N HIS A 203 1.83 21.37 -12.83
CA HIS A 203 0.72 21.03 -11.95
C HIS A 203 1.09 21.02 -10.48
N SER A 204 2.36 20.72 -10.10
CA SER A 204 2.73 20.58 -8.69
C SER A 204 2.56 21.87 -7.88
N THR A 205 1.81 21.78 -6.79
CA THR A 205 1.71 22.85 -5.79
C THR A 205 2.93 22.89 -4.87
N PHE A 206 3.71 21.80 -4.79
CA PHE A 206 4.98 21.75 -4.09
C PHE A 206 6.08 22.30 -4.99
N GLN A 207 6.87 23.26 -4.50
CA GLN A 207 7.88 23.94 -5.32
C GLN A 207 9.33 23.70 -4.90
N ASN A 208 9.56 23.15 -3.70
CA ASN A 208 10.90 22.96 -3.15
C ASN A 208 11.56 21.66 -3.65
N PHE A 209 11.67 21.50 -4.99
CA PHE A 209 12.31 20.33 -5.60
C PHE A 209 13.30 20.72 -6.70
N GLU A 210 14.33 19.90 -6.87
CA GLU A 210 15.24 19.87 -8.02
C GLU A 210 14.97 18.63 -8.89
N ILE A 211 15.36 18.68 -10.17
CA ILE A 211 15.17 17.57 -11.11
C ILE A 211 16.53 17.09 -11.61
N ILE A 212 16.81 15.81 -11.38
CA ILE A 212 18.04 15.14 -11.81
C ILE A 212 17.68 14.13 -12.89
N VAL A 213 18.12 14.39 -14.13
CA VAL A 213 17.86 13.51 -15.26
C VAL A 213 19.13 12.74 -15.59
N VAL A 214 19.09 11.42 -15.43
CA VAL A 214 20.23 10.53 -15.71
C VAL A 214 20.07 9.97 -17.12
N VAL A 215 20.92 10.43 -18.04
CA VAL A 215 20.81 10.19 -19.49
C VAL A 215 21.90 9.27 -20.00
N ASP A 216 21.59 8.38 -20.94
CA ASP A 216 22.60 7.60 -21.66
C ASP A 216 23.43 8.51 -22.57
N ASP A 217 24.71 8.21 -22.78
CA ASP A 217 25.59 8.94 -23.68
C ASP A 217 25.06 9.05 -25.12
N ALA A 218 24.29 8.04 -25.54
CA ALA A 218 23.66 7.98 -26.86
C ALA A 218 22.32 8.76 -26.93
N THR A 219 21.91 9.49 -25.87
CA THR A 219 20.69 10.29 -25.91
C THR A 219 20.77 11.39 -26.96
N PRO A 220 19.80 11.52 -27.90
CA PRO A 220 19.81 12.53 -28.95
C PRO A 220 19.91 13.95 -28.41
N ALA A 221 20.63 14.82 -29.13
CA ALA A 221 20.88 16.18 -28.68
C ALA A 221 19.62 17.06 -28.64
N ASP A 222 18.68 16.82 -29.54
CA ASP A 222 17.33 17.43 -29.55
C ASP A 222 16.49 16.98 -28.34
N ALA A 223 16.48 15.68 -28.00
CA ALA A 223 15.84 15.21 -26.82
C ALA A 223 16.42 15.82 -25.51
N LEU A 224 17.75 15.98 -25.43
CA LEU A 224 18.41 16.69 -24.33
C LEU A 224 17.97 18.15 -24.24
N GLN A 225 17.78 18.81 -25.40
CA GLN A 225 17.32 20.19 -25.43
C GLN A 225 15.86 20.30 -24.96
N ASP A 226 14.99 19.38 -25.37
CA ASP A 226 13.60 19.34 -24.94
C ASP A 226 13.48 19.11 -23.45
N ILE A 227 14.28 18.19 -22.89
CA ILE A 227 14.35 17.92 -21.44
C ILE A 227 14.75 19.20 -20.69
N LYS A 228 15.75 19.93 -21.14
CA LYS A 228 16.19 21.20 -20.51
C LYS A 228 15.13 22.29 -20.61
N ASN A 229 14.45 22.38 -21.75
CA ASN A 229 13.40 23.36 -22.01
C ASN A 229 12.12 23.10 -21.18
N ALA A 230 11.85 21.85 -20.76
CA ALA A 230 10.69 21.48 -19.95
C ALA A 230 10.68 22.15 -18.57
N ALA A 231 11.88 22.43 -17.99
CA ALA A 231 12.00 23.19 -16.74
C ALA A 231 13.33 23.99 -16.71
N PRO A 232 13.39 25.16 -17.36
CA PRO A 232 14.61 25.94 -17.47
C PRO A 232 15.21 26.30 -16.11
N GLY A 233 16.49 25.98 -15.92
CA GLY A 233 17.23 26.27 -14.68
C GLY A 233 16.95 25.30 -13.52
N ARG A 234 16.00 24.36 -13.63
CA ARG A 234 15.67 23.37 -12.57
C ARG A 234 16.18 21.95 -12.90
N VAL A 235 16.58 21.69 -14.16
CA VAL A 235 17.04 20.38 -14.62
C VAL A 235 18.56 20.29 -14.56
N ARG A 236 19.06 19.28 -13.86
CA ARG A 236 20.47 18.86 -13.88
C ARG A 236 20.58 17.56 -14.69
N ILE A 237 21.38 17.60 -15.77
CA ILE A 237 21.70 16.41 -16.57
C ILE A 237 22.90 15.70 -15.96
N VAL A 238 22.80 14.39 -15.77
CA VAL A 238 23.87 13.52 -15.30
C VAL A 238 24.10 12.44 -16.36
N PRO A 239 25.29 12.40 -17.01
CA PRO A 239 25.58 11.40 -18.04
C PRO A 239 25.80 10.02 -17.43
N PHE A 240 25.39 8.97 -18.17
CA PHE A 240 25.56 7.57 -17.83
C PHE A 240 26.19 6.83 -19.00
N ASP A 241 27.45 6.42 -18.85
CA ASP A 241 28.33 5.87 -19.88
C ASP A 241 28.44 4.33 -19.86
N ARG A 242 27.52 3.65 -19.16
CA ARG A 242 27.52 2.20 -18.96
C ARG A 242 26.34 1.54 -19.64
N PRO A 243 26.37 0.18 -19.82
CA PRO A 243 25.21 -0.56 -20.30
C PRO A 243 23.98 -0.29 -19.44
N PHE A 244 22.79 -0.35 -20.05
CA PHE A 244 21.54 -0.04 -19.38
C PHE A 244 21.38 -0.83 -18.06
N ASN A 245 21.21 -0.07 -16.99
CA ASN A 245 20.85 -0.58 -15.67
C ASN A 245 20.06 0.53 -14.95
N PHE A 246 18.74 0.30 -14.82
CA PHE A 246 17.83 1.25 -14.16
C PHE A 246 18.29 1.56 -12.72
N ALA A 247 18.64 0.51 -11.97
CA ALA A 247 19.09 0.66 -10.59
C ALA A 247 20.37 1.52 -10.48
N GLU A 248 21.35 1.30 -11.36
CA GLU A 248 22.57 2.14 -11.39
C GLU A 248 22.28 3.59 -11.73
N LYS A 249 21.38 3.85 -12.69
CA LYS A 249 20.99 5.21 -13.05
C LYS A 249 20.31 5.94 -11.88
N VAL A 250 19.36 5.28 -11.20
CA VAL A 250 18.71 5.85 -10.02
C VAL A 250 19.73 6.12 -8.91
N ASN A 251 20.61 5.16 -8.62
CA ASN A 251 21.67 5.31 -7.62
C ASN A 251 22.63 6.47 -7.96
N LEU A 252 22.98 6.61 -9.24
CA LEU A 252 23.81 7.72 -9.71
C LEU A 252 23.10 9.06 -9.52
N GLY A 253 21.82 9.16 -9.86
CA GLY A 253 21.02 10.36 -9.62
C GLY A 253 20.97 10.72 -8.13
N ALA A 254 20.72 9.72 -7.26
CA ALA A 254 20.72 9.91 -5.81
C ALA A 254 22.06 10.38 -5.23
N ALA A 255 23.19 10.02 -5.86
CA ALA A 255 24.53 10.48 -5.49
C ALA A 255 24.80 11.94 -5.87
N HIS A 256 24.01 12.52 -6.80
CA HIS A 256 24.16 13.90 -7.28
C HIS A 256 23.28 14.92 -6.55
N THR A 257 22.68 14.56 -5.43
CA THR A 257 21.84 15.45 -4.61
C THR A 257 22.16 15.35 -3.13
N THR A 258 21.81 16.42 -2.41
CA THR A 258 21.78 16.46 -0.93
C THR A 258 20.37 16.68 -0.41
N ALA A 259 19.34 16.61 -1.26
CA ALA A 259 17.94 16.77 -0.86
C ALA A 259 17.54 15.77 0.23
N ASP A 260 16.56 16.15 1.06
CA ASP A 260 16.07 15.34 2.16
C ASP A 260 15.36 14.07 1.69
N TYR A 261 14.64 14.17 0.56
CA TYR A 261 13.86 13.08 -0.04
C TYR A 261 14.19 12.86 -1.50
N LEU A 262 13.99 11.63 -1.97
CA LEU A 262 14.14 11.23 -3.36
C LEU A 262 12.79 10.79 -3.90
N LEU A 263 12.29 11.45 -4.94
CA LEU A 263 11.18 10.99 -5.75
C LEU A 263 11.77 10.24 -6.95
N LEU A 264 11.63 8.92 -6.94
CA LEU A 264 11.94 8.08 -8.09
C LEU A 264 10.80 8.25 -9.09
N LEU A 265 11.10 8.65 -10.31
CA LEU A 265 10.10 8.94 -11.33
C LEU A 265 10.56 8.42 -12.69
N ASN A 266 9.77 7.52 -13.30
CA ASN A 266 10.06 7.06 -14.65
C ASN A 266 9.82 8.17 -15.69
N ASP A 267 10.52 8.08 -16.83
CA ASP A 267 10.36 9.01 -17.93
C ASP A 267 9.01 8.86 -18.66
N ASP A 268 8.36 7.70 -18.60
CA ASP A 268 7.05 7.41 -19.19
C ASP A 268 5.88 7.59 -18.19
N THR A 269 6.00 8.57 -17.28
CA THR A 269 4.95 8.93 -16.32
C THR A 269 4.33 10.29 -16.64
N GLU A 270 3.13 10.54 -16.14
CA GLU A 270 2.47 11.86 -16.16
C GLU A 270 2.02 12.21 -14.73
N PRO A 271 2.86 12.90 -13.95
CA PRO A 271 2.58 13.30 -12.58
C PRO A 271 1.77 14.61 -12.56
N SER A 272 0.52 14.54 -13.03
CA SER A 272 -0.37 15.70 -13.19
C SER A 272 -1.21 16.03 -11.97
N ASN A 273 -1.16 15.19 -10.91
CA ASN A 273 -1.88 15.48 -9.67
C ASN A 273 -1.18 16.61 -8.89
N PRO A 274 -1.87 17.74 -8.60
CA PRO A 274 -1.25 18.91 -7.98
C PRO A 274 -0.61 18.65 -6.62
N HIS A 275 -1.13 17.68 -5.89
CA HIS A 275 -0.71 17.36 -4.52
C HIS A 275 0.13 16.09 -4.43
N LEU A 276 0.65 15.57 -5.54
CA LEU A 276 1.39 14.30 -5.57
C LEU A 276 2.52 14.27 -4.53
N ILE A 277 3.42 15.25 -4.58
CA ILE A 277 4.59 15.29 -3.69
C ILE A 277 4.15 15.53 -2.24
N GLN A 278 3.28 16.51 -1.97
CA GLN A 278 2.82 16.83 -0.60
C GLN A 278 2.13 15.64 0.05
N THR A 279 1.23 14.98 -0.69
CA THR A 279 0.50 13.82 -0.18
C THR A 279 1.45 12.71 0.24
N MET A 280 2.44 12.38 -0.61
CA MET A 280 3.42 11.35 -0.26
C MET A 280 4.33 11.78 0.88
N LEU A 281 4.80 13.04 0.88
CA LEU A 281 5.66 13.58 1.95
C LEU A 281 4.98 13.55 3.32
N SER A 282 3.67 13.74 3.38
CA SER A 282 2.91 13.83 4.63
C SER A 282 3.04 12.59 5.52
N TYR A 283 3.30 11.42 4.93
CA TYR A 283 3.48 10.16 5.68
C TYR A 283 4.79 10.08 6.45
N PHE A 284 5.82 10.82 6.05
CA PHE A 284 7.14 10.80 6.71
C PHE A 284 7.20 11.66 7.98
N SER A 285 6.08 12.21 8.44
CA SER A 285 5.94 12.67 9.82
C SER A 285 6.07 11.51 10.83
N ASP A 286 5.92 10.28 10.36
CA ASP A 286 6.20 9.03 11.08
C ASP A 286 7.52 8.45 10.53
N ASP A 287 8.56 8.46 11.37
CA ASP A 287 9.93 8.04 11.01
C ASP A 287 10.05 6.53 10.71
N THR A 288 9.02 5.75 11.05
CA THR A 288 8.94 4.34 10.68
C THR A 288 8.58 4.12 9.21
N VAL A 289 8.12 5.16 8.49
CA VAL A 289 7.82 5.07 7.05
C VAL A 289 9.10 5.22 6.24
N GLY A 290 9.40 4.26 5.37
CA GLY A 290 10.58 4.25 4.51
C GLY A 290 10.30 4.51 3.04
N LEU A 291 9.11 4.15 2.56
CA LEU A 291 8.77 4.26 1.14
C LEU A 291 7.26 4.49 0.98
N VAL A 292 6.88 5.42 0.10
CA VAL A 292 5.48 5.72 -0.23
C VAL A 292 5.29 5.72 -1.74
N GLY A 293 4.28 5.01 -2.23
CA GLY A 293 3.85 5.03 -3.63
C GLY A 293 2.39 5.47 -3.78
N PRO A 294 2.06 6.25 -4.83
CA PRO A 294 0.70 6.63 -5.15
C PRO A 294 -0.04 5.50 -5.88
N LYS A 295 -1.31 5.71 -6.21
CA LYS A 295 -2.01 4.89 -7.19
C LYS A 295 -1.42 5.15 -8.58
N LEU A 296 -0.97 4.09 -9.27
CA LEU A 296 -0.57 4.19 -10.67
C LEU A 296 -1.72 3.79 -11.57
N ILE A 297 -1.96 4.57 -12.61
CA ILE A 297 -3.10 4.44 -13.52
C ILE A 297 -2.59 4.36 -14.96
N TYR A 298 -3.15 3.45 -15.75
CA TYR A 298 -2.95 3.39 -17.18
C TYR A 298 -3.64 4.54 -17.90
N GLU A 299 -3.26 4.79 -19.15
CA GLU A 299 -3.84 5.83 -20.02
C GLU A 299 -5.38 5.69 -20.19
N ASP A 300 -5.89 4.46 -20.13
CA ASP A 300 -7.34 4.15 -20.21
C ASP A 300 -8.10 4.35 -18.89
N GLY A 301 -7.42 4.78 -17.82
CA GLY A 301 -8.00 4.99 -16.50
C GLY A 301 -8.12 3.72 -15.64
N SER A 302 -7.63 2.58 -16.11
CA SER A 302 -7.57 1.36 -15.30
C SER A 302 -6.37 1.38 -14.34
N ILE A 303 -6.44 0.62 -13.24
CA ILE A 303 -5.36 0.51 -12.26
C ILE A 303 -4.17 -0.20 -12.88
N GLN A 304 -3.00 0.40 -12.83
CA GLN A 304 -1.75 -0.28 -13.10
C GLN A 304 -1.21 -0.92 -11.83
N SER A 305 -1.06 -0.13 -10.77
CA SER A 305 -0.60 -0.60 -9.47
C SER A 305 -1.25 0.16 -8.33
N ALA A 306 -1.64 -0.59 -7.33
CA ALA A 306 -2.07 -0.08 -6.03
C ALA A 306 -1.26 -0.75 -4.92
N GLY A 307 0.06 -0.84 -5.11
CA GLY A 307 0.99 -1.57 -4.27
C GLY A 307 0.97 -3.08 -4.53
N HIS A 308 2.07 -3.73 -4.21
CA HIS A 308 2.23 -5.16 -4.39
C HIS A 308 1.80 -5.97 -3.16
N PHE A 309 1.30 -7.16 -3.42
CA PHE A 309 1.31 -8.26 -2.47
C PHE A 309 1.92 -9.51 -3.11
N PHE A 310 2.42 -10.44 -2.31
CA PHE A 310 3.07 -11.65 -2.81
C PHE A 310 2.13 -12.85 -2.69
N ASN A 311 1.98 -13.63 -3.80
CA ASN A 311 1.03 -14.75 -3.80
C ASN A 311 1.37 -15.86 -4.82
N PRO A 312 2.44 -16.59 -4.72
CA PRO A 312 3.70 -16.40 -3.99
C PRO A 312 4.73 -15.53 -4.72
N VAL A 313 4.37 -14.93 -5.84
CA VAL A 313 5.18 -13.97 -6.58
C VAL A 313 4.62 -12.56 -6.42
N PRO A 314 5.39 -11.50 -6.67
CA PRO A 314 4.88 -10.15 -6.61
C PRO A 314 3.75 -9.90 -7.63
N TYR A 315 2.67 -9.32 -7.17
CA TYR A 315 1.53 -8.91 -7.99
C TYR A 315 1.15 -7.46 -7.70
N ASP A 316 0.86 -6.71 -8.75
CA ASP A 316 0.17 -5.45 -8.65
C ASP A 316 -1.28 -5.67 -8.25
N SER A 317 -1.66 -5.14 -7.07
CA SER A 317 -3.01 -5.28 -6.55
C SER A 317 -4.02 -4.69 -7.52
N TYR A 318 -4.97 -5.50 -7.96
CA TYR A 318 -6.09 -5.11 -8.84
C TYR A 318 -5.68 -4.52 -10.20
N ARG A 319 -4.52 -4.88 -10.73
CA ARG A 319 -4.07 -4.48 -12.07
C ARG A 319 -5.15 -4.77 -13.11
N GLY A 320 -5.46 -3.77 -13.96
CA GLY A 320 -6.48 -3.84 -14.99
C GLY A 320 -7.92 -3.63 -14.52
N PHE A 321 -8.14 -3.42 -13.21
CA PHE A 321 -9.47 -3.04 -12.70
C PHE A 321 -9.72 -1.54 -12.90
N PRO A 322 -11.00 -1.08 -12.95
CA PRO A 322 -11.31 0.34 -13.04
C PRO A 322 -10.64 1.17 -11.94
N GLY A 323 -10.14 2.37 -12.28
CA GLY A 323 -9.42 3.24 -11.35
C GLY A 323 -10.19 3.62 -10.08
N ASN A 324 -11.53 3.59 -10.14
CA ASN A 324 -12.44 3.83 -9.01
C ASN A 324 -12.83 2.57 -8.24
N CYS A 325 -12.28 1.40 -8.56
CA CYS A 325 -12.54 0.16 -7.82
C CYS A 325 -12.14 0.32 -6.35
N ALA A 326 -13.03 -0.06 -5.43
CA ALA A 326 -12.75 0.00 -4.00
C ALA A 326 -11.85 -1.15 -3.52
N GLY A 327 -11.84 -2.29 -4.24
CA GLY A 327 -11.18 -3.52 -3.83
C GLY A 327 -11.79 -4.13 -2.56
N ALA A 328 -11.28 -5.29 -2.16
CA ALA A 328 -11.73 -5.94 -0.94
C ALA A 328 -11.45 -5.06 0.28
N TYR A 329 -12.45 -4.90 1.13
CA TYR A 329 -12.33 -4.12 2.38
C TYR A 329 -11.84 -2.68 2.16
N ASN A 330 -12.26 -2.02 1.08
CA ASN A 330 -11.83 -0.67 0.71
C ASN A 330 -10.29 -0.51 0.56
N MET A 331 -9.57 -1.59 0.26
CA MET A 331 -8.10 -1.57 0.22
C MET A 331 -7.53 -0.63 -0.84
N LEU A 332 -8.32 -0.22 -1.82
CA LEU A 332 -7.87 0.68 -2.88
C LEU A 332 -8.29 2.13 -2.66
N THR A 333 -9.09 2.41 -1.61
CA THR A 333 -9.62 3.75 -1.29
C THR A 333 -9.08 4.31 0.02
N VAL A 334 -8.26 3.56 0.75
CA VAL A 334 -7.60 3.97 1.99
C VAL A 334 -6.09 3.69 1.91
N ALA A 335 -5.30 4.54 2.57
CA ALA A 335 -3.86 4.29 2.68
C ALA A 335 -3.59 3.03 3.49
N ARG A 336 -2.54 2.31 3.15
CA ARG A 336 -2.21 1.03 3.81
C ARG A 336 -0.75 0.65 3.64
N GLU A 337 -0.27 -0.22 4.51
CA GLU A 337 0.97 -0.93 4.32
C GLU A 337 0.85 -1.93 3.17
N VAL A 338 1.94 -2.07 2.41
CA VAL A 338 2.09 -2.99 1.28
C VAL A 338 3.47 -3.62 1.28
N SER A 339 3.61 -4.73 0.58
CA SER A 339 4.90 -5.43 0.52
C SER A 339 5.90 -4.71 -0.39
N SER A 340 5.43 -3.97 -1.39
CA SER A 340 6.23 -3.08 -2.23
C SER A 340 5.34 -2.09 -2.99
N VAL A 341 5.94 -1.08 -3.60
CA VAL A 341 5.36 -0.17 -4.60
C VAL A 341 6.28 -0.08 -5.80
N ILE A 342 5.72 0.21 -6.99
CA ILE A 342 6.52 0.35 -8.21
C ILE A 342 7.40 1.61 -8.14
N ALA A 343 8.68 1.49 -8.49
CA ALA A 343 9.62 2.61 -8.54
C ALA A 343 9.35 3.60 -9.70
N ALA A 344 8.32 3.38 -10.50
CA ALA A 344 7.92 4.34 -11.53
C ALA A 344 7.45 5.68 -10.94
N CYS A 345 6.88 5.67 -9.72
CA CYS A 345 6.63 6.86 -8.92
C CYS A 345 6.65 6.44 -7.44
N ALA A 346 7.74 6.73 -6.74
CA ALA A 346 7.91 6.36 -5.34
C ALA A 346 8.79 7.37 -4.60
N LEU A 347 8.37 7.74 -3.39
CA LEU A 347 9.08 8.71 -2.55
C LEU A 347 9.70 8.03 -1.34
N THR A 348 10.96 8.38 -1.04
CA THR A 348 11.72 7.81 0.08
C THR A 348 12.63 8.85 0.73
N PRO A 349 12.86 8.82 2.05
CA PRO A 349 13.89 9.65 2.68
C PRO A 349 15.28 9.27 2.13
N ARG A 350 16.07 10.27 1.72
CA ARG A 350 17.40 10.02 1.15
C ARG A 350 18.31 9.27 2.12
N HIS A 351 18.27 9.56 3.41
CA HIS A 351 19.10 8.86 4.39
C HIS A 351 18.76 7.37 4.47
N VAL A 352 17.47 6.99 4.41
CA VAL A 352 17.03 5.59 4.38
C VAL A 352 17.43 4.91 3.07
N PHE A 353 17.29 5.62 1.92
CA PHE A 353 17.78 5.12 0.63
C PHE A 353 19.26 4.75 0.68
N ILE A 354 20.10 5.60 1.29
CA ILE A 354 21.53 5.34 1.45
C ILE A 354 21.79 4.19 2.41
N GLU A 355 21.08 4.13 3.53
CA GLU A 355 21.22 3.10 4.56
C GLU A 355 20.96 1.69 4.02
N VAL A 356 19.95 1.52 3.15
CA VAL A 356 19.67 0.24 2.47
C VAL A 356 20.61 -0.06 1.29
N GLY A 357 21.51 0.87 0.97
CA GLY A 357 22.45 0.74 -0.17
C GLY A 357 21.82 0.99 -1.54
N GLY A 358 20.76 1.77 -1.61
CA GLY A 358 20.05 2.11 -2.85
C GLY A 358 19.36 0.92 -3.52
N LEU A 359 19.07 1.04 -4.82
CA LEU A 359 18.55 -0.06 -5.63
C LEU A 359 19.64 -1.08 -5.95
N SER A 360 19.32 -2.38 -5.92
CA SER A 360 20.26 -3.44 -6.26
C SER A 360 20.54 -3.48 -7.76
N THR A 361 21.81 -3.29 -8.14
CA THR A 361 22.27 -3.32 -9.53
C THR A 361 22.18 -4.72 -10.17
N GLN A 362 21.96 -5.74 -9.36
CA GLN A 362 21.70 -7.11 -9.83
C GLN A 362 20.29 -7.28 -10.45
N PHE A 363 19.42 -6.28 -10.24
CA PHE A 363 18.09 -6.19 -10.83
C PHE A 363 18.03 -4.96 -11.80
N PRO A 364 18.66 -5.06 -12.98
CA PRO A 364 18.85 -3.90 -13.85
C PRO A 364 17.58 -3.33 -14.46
N GLY A 365 16.48 -4.06 -14.45
CA GLY A 365 15.22 -3.63 -15.06
C GLY A 365 13.95 -4.25 -14.48
N ASP A 366 14.07 -5.36 -13.75
CA ASP A 366 12.94 -6.08 -13.15
C ASP A 366 13.23 -6.24 -11.66
N TYR A 367 12.20 -6.21 -10.79
CA TYR A 367 12.26 -6.51 -9.35
C TYR A 367 13.19 -5.61 -8.49
N ASN A 368 13.76 -4.55 -9.05
CA ASN A 368 14.58 -3.62 -8.28
C ASN A 368 13.78 -2.91 -7.18
N ASP A 369 12.53 -2.59 -7.44
CA ASP A 369 11.54 -2.02 -6.53
C ASP A 369 11.12 -3.01 -5.44
N ILE A 370 10.91 -4.29 -5.79
CA ILE A 370 10.60 -5.36 -4.83
C ILE A 370 11.77 -5.56 -3.86
N ASP A 371 12.99 -5.74 -4.39
CA ASP A 371 14.21 -5.89 -3.59
C ASP A 371 14.42 -4.66 -2.66
N PHE A 372 14.19 -3.46 -3.19
CA PHE A 372 14.34 -2.22 -2.44
C PHE A 372 13.35 -2.12 -1.28
N ALA A 373 12.06 -2.41 -1.53
CA ALA A 373 11.04 -2.42 -0.51
C ALA A 373 11.30 -3.47 0.58
N LEU A 374 11.76 -4.67 0.20
CA LEU A 374 12.08 -5.72 1.17
C LEU A 374 13.31 -5.37 2.02
N LYS A 375 14.31 -4.70 1.46
CA LYS A 375 15.43 -4.15 2.25
C LYS A 375 14.97 -3.09 3.26
N MET A 376 14.03 -2.22 2.89
CA MET A 376 13.40 -1.27 3.81
C MET A 376 12.73 -1.98 4.99
N GLN A 377 11.97 -3.05 4.70
CA GLN A 377 11.28 -3.83 5.73
C GLN A 377 12.26 -4.55 6.68
N LEU A 378 13.42 -5.00 6.19
CA LEU A 378 14.48 -5.54 7.06
C LEU A 378 15.05 -4.51 8.05
N LEU A 379 15.01 -3.23 7.71
CA LEU A 379 15.34 -2.12 8.63
C LEU A 379 14.17 -1.74 9.55
N GLY A 380 13.07 -2.50 9.51
CA GLY A 380 11.86 -2.18 10.27
C GLY A 380 11.07 -1.00 9.71
N LYS A 381 11.38 -0.53 8.49
CA LYS A 381 10.63 0.56 7.84
C LYS A 381 9.39 0.01 7.16
N ARG A 382 8.31 0.80 7.19
CA ARG A 382 7.04 0.50 6.53
C ARG A 382 7.04 1.03 5.09
N VAL A 383 6.41 0.28 4.20
CA VAL A 383 6.16 0.66 2.82
C VAL A 383 4.66 0.93 2.68
N LEU A 384 4.30 2.11 2.18
CA LEU A 384 2.91 2.55 2.11
C LEU A 384 2.44 2.76 0.67
N TYR A 385 1.22 2.35 0.41
CA TYR A 385 0.42 2.78 -0.72
C TYR A 385 -0.55 3.86 -0.27
N THR A 386 -0.70 4.92 -1.07
CA THR A 386 -1.73 5.95 -0.85
C THR A 386 -2.63 6.11 -2.08
N PRO A 387 -3.97 6.06 -1.91
CA PRO A 387 -4.93 6.32 -2.97
C PRO A 387 -5.29 7.81 -3.10
N TYR A 388 -4.77 8.67 -2.22
CA TYR A 388 -5.16 10.09 -2.13
C TYR A 388 -4.41 10.97 -3.13
N THR A 389 -3.53 10.35 -3.91
CA THR A 389 -2.89 10.92 -5.09
C THR A 389 -2.62 9.81 -6.10
N ASP A 390 -2.46 10.19 -7.35
CA ASP A 390 -2.23 9.28 -8.47
C ASP A 390 -1.18 9.83 -9.44
N CYS A 391 -0.68 8.92 -10.29
CA CYS A 391 0.22 9.23 -11.36
C CYS A 391 -0.10 8.31 -12.55
N PHE A 392 -0.23 8.87 -13.75
CA PHE A 392 -0.33 8.04 -14.95
C PHE A 392 1.03 7.44 -15.28
N HIS A 393 1.04 6.18 -15.70
CA HIS A 393 2.24 5.51 -16.17
C HIS A 393 1.95 4.77 -17.47
N PHE A 394 2.55 5.24 -18.55
CA PHE A 394 2.30 4.78 -19.92
C PHE A 394 3.06 3.50 -20.27
N GLU A 395 3.22 2.60 -19.35
CA GLU A 395 4.01 1.35 -19.41
C GLU A 395 4.19 0.81 -20.85
N SER A 396 5.38 0.28 -21.13
CA SER A 396 5.73 -0.33 -22.43
C SER A 396 5.90 0.65 -23.62
N LYS A 397 5.89 1.96 -23.42
CA LYS A 397 6.27 2.92 -24.46
C LYS A 397 7.78 2.83 -24.76
N THR A 398 8.59 2.41 -23.77
CA THR A 398 10.06 2.37 -23.87
C THR A 398 10.63 0.96 -24.07
N ARG A 399 9.93 -0.08 -23.65
CA ARG A 399 10.36 -1.48 -23.79
C ARG A 399 9.20 -2.46 -23.76
N VAL A 400 9.38 -3.62 -24.41
CA VAL A 400 8.51 -4.77 -24.18
C VAL A 400 8.91 -5.44 -22.86
N ALA A 401 8.02 -5.47 -21.88
CA ALA A 401 8.26 -6.13 -20.61
C ALA A 401 8.45 -7.63 -20.82
N LYS A 402 9.68 -8.12 -20.65
CA LYS A 402 10.01 -9.55 -20.69
C LYS A 402 10.78 -9.88 -19.41
N LEU A 403 10.15 -10.66 -18.53
CA LEU A 403 10.77 -11.11 -17.31
C LEU A 403 12.03 -11.93 -17.62
N ASN A 404 13.12 -11.59 -16.96
CA ASN A 404 14.36 -12.37 -17.05
C ASN A 404 14.29 -13.54 -16.05
N PRO A 405 14.34 -14.82 -16.50
CA PRO A 405 14.30 -15.97 -15.61
C PRO A 405 15.40 -15.97 -14.54
N GLY A 406 16.58 -15.39 -14.86
CA GLY A 406 17.69 -15.24 -13.91
C GLY A 406 17.34 -14.28 -12.77
N HIS A 407 16.62 -13.17 -13.06
CA HIS A 407 16.17 -12.24 -12.02
C HIS A 407 15.06 -12.86 -11.16
N VAL A 408 14.15 -13.65 -11.76
CA VAL A 408 13.15 -14.42 -11.00
C VAL A 408 13.80 -15.39 -10.03
N ALA A 409 14.80 -16.14 -10.50
CA ALA A 409 15.55 -17.08 -9.65
C ALA A 409 16.30 -16.37 -8.52
N LEU A 410 17.00 -15.27 -8.84
CA LEU A 410 17.73 -14.45 -7.85
C LEU A 410 16.78 -13.85 -6.80
N LEU A 411 15.60 -13.34 -7.20
CA LEU A 411 14.60 -12.84 -6.28
C LEU A 411 14.14 -13.95 -5.32
N GLY A 412 13.81 -15.12 -5.88
CA GLY A 412 13.38 -16.28 -5.09
C GLY A 412 14.49 -16.81 -4.16
N GLU A 413 15.76 -16.77 -4.58
CA GLU A 413 16.90 -17.14 -3.72
C GLU A 413 17.07 -16.17 -2.55
N ARG A 414 16.99 -14.86 -2.82
CA ARG A 414 17.23 -13.81 -1.83
C ARG A 414 16.08 -13.63 -0.85
N TRP A 415 14.83 -13.74 -1.31
CA TRP A 415 13.64 -13.30 -0.59
C TRP A 415 12.57 -14.38 -0.43
N ARG A 416 12.94 -15.68 -0.50
CA ARG A 416 12.02 -16.81 -0.43
C ARG A 416 11.03 -16.71 0.72
N ASP A 417 11.55 -16.48 1.93
CA ASP A 417 10.70 -16.46 3.13
C ASP A 417 9.67 -15.34 3.10
N GLN A 418 10.05 -14.15 2.60
CA GLN A 418 9.16 -13.00 2.49
C GLN A 418 8.12 -13.19 1.37
N LEU A 419 8.50 -13.83 0.27
CA LEU A 419 7.60 -14.14 -0.85
C LEU A 419 6.57 -15.21 -0.48
N GLU A 420 6.98 -16.22 0.30
CA GLU A 420 6.09 -17.31 0.74
C GLU A 420 5.24 -16.93 1.97
N ASN A 421 5.74 -16.03 2.82
CA ASN A 421 5.08 -15.57 4.05
C ASN A 421 4.65 -14.11 3.95
N GLU A 422 3.77 -13.83 2.99
CA GLU A 422 3.23 -12.48 2.74
C GLU A 422 2.61 -11.87 4.00
N THR A 423 3.12 -10.71 4.41
CA THR A 423 2.70 -10.04 5.65
C THR A 423 1.30 -9.45 5.55
N TYR A 424 0.95 -8.82 4.40
CA TYR A 424 -0.29 -8.07 4.22
C TYR A 424 -1.36 -8.84 3.43
N GLY A 425 -1.01 -10.03 2.91
CA GLY A 425 -1.91 -10.95 2.24
C GLY A 425 -2.69 -11.86 3.19
N HIS A 426 -3.24 -12.94 2.66
CA HIS A 426 -3.91 -13.98 3.44
C HIS A 426 -3.56 -15.37 2.88
N PRO A 427 -3.21 -16.37 3.72
CA PRO A 427 -2.77 -17.69 3.25
C PRO A 427 -3.86 -18.49 2.50
N ALA A 428 -5.13 -18.14 2.69
CA ALA A 428 -6.26 -18.77 1.99
C ALA A 428 -6.65 -18.09 0.68
N LEU A 429 -5.85 -17.14 0.15
CA LEU A 429 -6.08 -16.57 -1.17
C LEU A 429 -5.68 -17.52 -2.29
N GLN A 430 -6.38 -17.45 -3.40
CA GLN A 430 -5.98 -18.13 -4.63
C GLN A 430 -4.62 -17.61 -5.10
N LYS A 431 -3.71 -18.54 -5.35
CA LYS A 431 -2.40 -18.18 -5.92
C LYS A 431 -2.56 -17.59 -7.33
N TYR A 432 -1.65 -16.70 -7.69
CA TYR A 432 -1.58 -16.10 -9.03
C TYR A 432 -2.81 -15.25 -9.41
N GLN A 433 -3.44 -14.61 -8.43
CA GLN A 433 -4.55 -13.68 -8.65
C GLN A 433 -4.19 -12.27 -8.18
N VAL A 434 -4.55 -11.28 -8.99
CA VAL A 434 -4.36 -9.86 -8.67
C VAL A 434 -5.43 -9.31 -7.71
N ALA A 435 -6.59 -9.96 -7.66
CA ALA A 435 -7.71 -9.61 -6.77
C ALA A 435 -7.75 -10.51 -5.54
N TRP A 436 -8.49 -10.09 -4.53
CA TRP A 436 -8.63 -10.77 -3.25
C TRP A 436 -9.64 -11.94 -3.34
N LYS A 437 -9.21 -13.10 -3.80
CA LYS A 437 -10.05 -14.28 -4.03
C LYS A 437 -9.70 -15.43 -3.09
N ALA A 438 -10.72 -16.08 -2.50
CA ALA A 438 -10.54 -17.26 -1.67
C ALA A 438 -10.08 -18.50 -2.48
N ASN A 439 -9.29 -19.37 -1.85
CA ASN A 439 -8.62 -20.51 -2.50
C ASN A 439 -9.53 -21.74 -2.70
N ARG A 440 -10.70 -21.81 -2.07
CA ARG A 440 -11.54 -23.02 -2.12
C ARG A 440 -12.60 -22.91 -3.20
N PRO A 441 -12.71 -23.91 -4.12
CA PRO A 441 -13.80 -23.98 -5.10
C PRO A 441 -15.16 -23.94 -4.41
N GLY A 442 -16.08 -23.12 -4.94
CA GLY A 442 -17.44 -22.96 -4.39
C GLY A 442 -17.58 -22.02 -3.20
N GLN A 443 -16.47 -21.50 -2.65
CA GLN A 443 -16.51 -20.51 -1.58
C GLN A 443 -16.34 -19.10 -2.15
N ARG A 444 -17.26 -18.21 -1.81
CA ARG A 444 -17.23 -16.80 -2.23
C ARG A 444 -16.39 -15.97 -1.28
N SER A 445 -15.47 -15.20 -1.83
CA SER A 445 -14.80 -14.10 -1.13
C SER A 445 -15.63 -12.81 -1.23
N VAL A 446 -15.22 -11.79 -0.48
CA VAL A 446 -15.88 -10.46 -0.55
C VAL A 446 -15.90 -9.89 -1.96
N ASP A 447 -14.82 -10.03 -2.73
CA ASP A 447 -14.77 -9.53 -4.12
C ASP A 447 -15.78 -10.23 -5.03
N GLU A 448 -15.98 -11.54 -4.84
CA GLU A 448 -16.95 -12.32 -5.61
C GLU A 448 -18.41 -12.00 -5.19
N ALA A 449 -18.62 -11.65 -3.94
CA ALA A 449 -19.94 -11.34 -3.40
C ALA A 449 -20.43 -9.92 -3.74
N VAL A 450 -19.50 -8.97 -3.90
CA VAL A 450 -19.81 -7.58 -4.30
C VAL A 450 -20.00 -7.47 -5.82
N GLY A 451 -19.69 -8.53 -6.56
CA GLY A 451 -19.67 -8.63 -8.02
C GLY A 451 -18.38 -8.05 -8.61
N PRO A 452 -17.79 -8.73 -9.58
CA PRO A 452 -16.62 -8.19 -10.24
C PRO A 452 -17.06 -6.97 -11.07
N THR A 453 -16.46 -5.85 -10.80
CA THR A 453 -16.14 -4.96 -11.90
C THR A 453 -15.09 -5.70 -12.70
N ALA A 454 -15.50 -6.38 -13.78
CA ALA A 454 -14.63 -7.24 -14.55
C ALA A 454 -13.40 -6.46 -15.02
N PRO A 455 -12.18 -7.05 -15.00
CA PRO A 455 -11.06 -6.42 -15.66
C PRO A 455 -11.45 -6.21 -17.14
N MET A 456 -11.19 -5.01 -17.64
CA MET A 456 -11.30 -4.78 -19.08
C MET A 456 -10.33 -5.74 -19.74
N ALA A 457 -10.85 -6.58 -20.64
CA ALA A 457 -10.04 -7.56 -21.34
C ALA A 457 -8.91 -6.83 -22.06
N SER A 458 -7.67 -7.15 -21.70
CA SER A 458 -6.49 -6.69 -22.42
C SER A 458 -6.61 -7.21 -23.86
N LYS A 459 -6.78 -6.32 -24.82
CA LYS A 459 -6.53 -6.60 -26.23
C LYS A 459 -5.04 -6.58 -26.50
#